data_2821ca52ca5b1332eac57e3cb6de2d07
#
_entry.id   2821ca52ca5b1332eac57e3cb6de2d07
#
_cell.length_a   1.000
_cell.length_b   1.000
_cell.length_c   1.000
_cell.angle_alpha   90.00
_cell.angle_beta   90.00
_cell.angle_gamma   90.00
#
_symmetry.space_group_name_H-M   'P 1'
#
loop_
_entity.id
_entity.type
_entity.pdbx_description
1 polymer ?
#
loop_
_entity_poly.entity_id
_entity_poly.type
_entity_poly.pdbx_seq_one_letter_code
_entity_poly.pdbx_strand_id
1 'polypeptide(L)'
;CEDALSWPDSLRVSLHISPVQFEANGFVQCIEQVLADTDLDPARLELRFPEKVLLGDASKLDKALGSLFKLGVRLTVDQFGSGLSSLAYLRRAPLSALRIGAQFFEPIMGNDLGDMDLVRAVIALSDAMGMETTASGVHALDLMHELKRLGIDQVSGFVYSEALSNEQVCQELANGEWTLAPTDSGTQRASRRTVFRKIGVIHEDHYYDVTLRNLSRSGAMIQGLEDVPVGTMFVLDFGQGQLAVCTVRRTMDDTQGLEFEQELVDDGAGGLCTRHRVSPYELATAGVPLAALSPGKYAMAPDSGGGAGFAQFNLSASAPRQTGRKEAAQV
;
A
#
# COMPACT_ATOMS: atom_id res chain seq x y z
N CYS A 1 6.67 -24.18 -5.17
CA CYS A 1 7.60 -24.76 -6.17
C CYS A 1 6.95 -25.97 -6.87
N GLU A 2 6.37 -26.93 -6.13
CA GLU A 2 5.70 -28.11 -6.72
C GLU A 2 4.69 -27.74 -7.82
N ASP A 3 3.79 -26.82 -7.56
CA ASP A 3 2.81 -26.35 -8.55
C ASP A 3 3.47 -25.82 -9.83
N ALA A 4 4.58 -25.12 -9.68
CA ALA A 4 5.30 -24.52 -10.79
C ALA A 4 5.95 -25.53 -11.74
N LEU A 5 6.14 -26.77 -11.32
CA LEU A 5 6.65 -27.85 -12.18
C LEU A 5 5.68 -28.18 -13.31
N SER A 6 4.38 -27.96 -13.07
CA SER A 6 3.35 -28.18 -14.10
C SER A 6 3.20 -27.02 -15.08
N TRP A 7 3.87 -25.88 -14.83
CA TRP A 7 3.80 -24.69 -15.66
C TRP A 7 4.94 -24.62 -16.67
N PRO A 8 4.75 -23.92 -17.80
CA PRO A 8 5.82 -23.71 -18.78
C PRO A 8 7.09 -23.10 -18.15
N ASP A 9 8.25 -23.48 -18.65
CA ASP A 9 9.55 -23.03 -18.14
C ASP A 9 9.77 -21.52 -18.25
N SER A 10 9.02 -20.85 -19.12
CA SER A 10 9.03 -19.38 -19.23
C SER A 10 8.38 -18.67 -18.04
N LEU A 11 7.59 -19.38 -17.21
CA LEU A 11 6.92 -18.79 -16.05
C LEU A 11 7.78 -18.91 -14.80
N ARG A 12 7.83 -17.80 -14.07
CA ARG A 12 8.54 -17.68 -12.79
C ARG A 12 7.56 -17.65 -11.63
N VAL A 13 7.97 -18.21 -10.49
CA VAL A 13 7.26 -18.09 -9.20
C VAL A 13 7.92 -16.99 -8.40
N SER A 14 7.16 -16.01 -8.00
CA SER A 14 7.66 -14.88 -7.22
C SER A 14 7.04 -14.88 -5.82
N LEU A 15 7.87 -15.09 -4.79
CA LEU A 15 7.45 -15.20 -3.39
C LEU A 15 7.83 -13.95 -2.59
N HIS A 16 6.88 -13.44 -1.82
CA HIS A 16 7.18 -12.37 -0.87
C HIS A 16 7.73 -12.95 0.43
N ILE A 17 8.92 -12.50 0.82
CA ILE A 17 9.61 -12.91 2.05
C ILE A 17 9.55 -11.76 3.05
N SER A 18 8.95 -12.01 4.20
CA SER A 18 8.92 -11.03 5.29
C SER A 18 10.32 -10.86 5.91
N PRO A 19 10.63 -9.71 6.55
CA PRO A 19 11.91 -9.53 7.25
C PRO A 19 12.18 -10.61 8.30
N VAL A 20 11.16 -11.03 9.04
CA VAL A 20 11.28 -12.08 10.06
C VAL A 20 11.67 -13.42 9.44
N GLN A 21 11.10 -13.77 8.28
CA GLN A 21 11.47 -14.98 7.55
C GLN A 21 12.91 -14.89 7.00
N PHE A 22 13.28 -13.71 6.48
CA PHE A 22 14.63 -13.49 5.95
C PHE A 22 15.72 -13.60 7.04
N GLU A 23 15.43 -13.12 8.25
CA GLU A 23 16.33 -13.16 9.41
C GLU A 23 16.32 -14.50 10.14
N ALA A 24 15.39 -15.39 9.84
CA ALA A 24 15.26 -16.68 10.49
C ALA A 24 16.51 -17.55 10.24
N ASN A 25 16.99 -18.21 11.30
CA ASN A 25 18.06 -19.17 11.16
C ASN A 25 17.64 -20.32 10.23
N GLY A 26 18.49 -20.67 9.27
CA GLY A 26 18.20 -21.75 8.33
C GLY A 26 17.35 -21.33 7.12
N PHE A 27 17.06 -20.04 6.91
CA PHE A 27 16.27 -19.59 5.77
C PHE A 27 16.89 -20.01 4.43
N VAL A 28 18.19 -19.75 4.24
CA VAL A 28 18.91 -20.14 2.99
C VAL A 28 18.86 -21.65 2.79
N GLN A 29 19.13 -22.43 3.85
CA GLN A 29 19.07 -23.89 3.82
C GLN A 29 17.67 -24.41 3.46
N CYS A 30 16.62 -23.74 3.95
CA CYS A 30 15.25 -24.07 3.58
C CYS A 30 15.00 -23.88 2.08
N ILE A 31 15.49 -22.80 1.49
CA ILE A 31 15.39 -22.59 0.02
C ILE A 31 16.19 -23.62 -0.74
N GLU A 32 17.43 -23.93 -0.31
CA GLU A 32 18.24 -24.99 -0.90
C GLU A 32 17.51 -26.34 -0.91
N GLN A 33 16.93 -26.70 0.24
CA GLN A 33 16.22 -27.97 0.39
C GLN A 33 14.98 -28.03 -0.52
N VAL A 34 14.17 -26.98 -0.54
CA VAL A 34 12.97 -26.90 -1.38
C VAL A 34 13.33 -27.04 -2.86
N LEU A 35 14.39 -26.37 -3.33
CA LEU A 35 14.85 -26.50 -4.71
C LEU A 35 15.36 -27.91 -5.03
N ALA A 36 16.08 -28.53 -4.09
CA ALA A 36 16.55 -29.90 -4.24
C ALA A 36 15.41 -30.94 -4.24
N ASP A 37 14.41 -30.75 -3.40
CA ASP A 37 13.26 -31.67 -3.29
C ASP A 37 12.31 -31.56 -4.48
N THR A 38 12.19 -30.38 -5.08
CA THR A 38 11.26 -30.13 -6.19
C THR A 38 11.91 -30.19 -7.56
N ASP A 39 13.24 -30.15 -7.65
CA ASP A 39 13.99 -30.07 -8.92
C ASP A 39 13.55 -28.86 -9.79
N LEU A 40 13.02 -27.81 -9.17
CA LEU A 40 12.67 -26.58 -9.87
C LEU A 40 13.95 -25.83 -10.25
N ASP A 41 14.05 -25.40 -11.52
CA ASP A 41 15.14 -24.52 -11.94
C ASP A 41 15.20 -23.27 -11.04
N PRO A 42 16.30 -23.03 -10.31
CA PRO A 42 16.43 -21.88 -9.43
C PRO A 42 16.17 -20.53 -10.10
N ALA A 43 16.44 -20.40 -11.40
CA ALA A 43 16.19 -19.19 -12.17
C ALA A 43 14.68 -18.87 -12.32
N ARG A 44 13.82 -19.87 -12.10
CA ARG A 44 12.36 -19.72 -12.08
C ARG A 44 11.82 -19.27 -10.71
N LEU A 45 12.65 -19.28 -9.65
CA LEU A 45 12.27 -18.81 -8.33
C LEU A 45 12.77 -17.38 -8.11
N GLU A 46 11.85 -16.47 -7.83
CA GLU A 46 12.14 -15.11 -7.45
C GLU A 46 11.74 -14.89 -5.98
N LEU A 47 12.67 -14.40 -5.18
CA LEU A 47 12.44 -14.03 -3.78
C LEU A 47 12.35 -12.51 -3.67
N ARG A 48 11.19 -12.01 -3.26
CA ARG A 48 10.94 -10.58 -3.06
C ARG A 48 10.97 -10.25 -1.58
N PHE A 49 11.76 -9.29 -1.19
CA PHE A 49 11.85 -8.82 0.18
C PHE A 49 11.73 -7.29 0.24
N PRO A 50 11.10 -6.75 1.30
CA PRO A 50 10.91 -5.32 1.43
C PRO A 50 12.25 -4.61 1.64
N GLU A 51 12.32 -3.37 1.19
CA GLU A 51 13.50 -2.51 1.26
C GLU A 51 14.16 -2.47 2.65
N LYS A 52 13.35 -2.52 3.72
CA LYS A 52 13.84 -2.51 5.10
C LYS A 52 14.79 -3.67 5.46
N VAL A 53 14.73 -4.79 4.75
CA VAL A 53 15.68 -5.90 4.93
C VAL A 53 17.10 -5.44 4.64
N LEU A 54 17.29 -4.48 3.73
CA LEU A 54 18.58 -3.93 3.37
C LEU A 54 19.22 -3.05 4.47
N LEU A 55 18.45 -2.72 5.51
CA LEU A 55 18.92 -1.94 6.67
C LEU A 55 19.46 -2.82 7.81
N GLY A 56 19.37 -4.14 7.69
CA GLY A 56 19.82 -5.11 8.68
C GLY A 56 21.35 -5.21 8.81
N ASP A 57 21.78 -6.22 9.54
CA ASP A 57 23.22 -6.53 9.69
C ASP A 57 23.86 -6.82 8.33
N ALA A 58 24.70 -5.90 7.85
CA ALA A 58 25.30 -5.99 6.52
C ALA A 58 26.06 -7.30 6.28
N SER A 59 26.75 -7.85 7.31
CA SER A 59 27.52 -9.09 7.17
C SER A 59 26.64 -10.32 7.00
N LYS A 60 25.54 -10.39 7.77
CA LYS A 60 24.54 -11.48 7.66
C LYS A 60 23.80 -11.40 6.33
N LEU A 61 23.42 -10.19 5.95
CA LEU A 61 22.70 -9.90 4.72
C LEU A 61 23.55 -10.24 3.47
N ASP A 62 24.80 -9.80 3.42
CA ASP A 62 25.72 -10.12 2.32
C ASP A 62 25.92 -11.63 2.16
N LYS A 63 26.04 -12.37 3.27
CA LYS A 63 26.15 -13.83 3.25
C LYS A 63 24.89 -14.49 2.72
N ALA A 64 23.71 -14.08 3.22
CA ALA A 64 22.44 -14.66 2.80
C ALA A 64 22.15 -14.38 1.32
N LEU A 65 22.25 -13.12 0.89
CA LEU A 65 22.02 -12.75 -0.52
C LEU A 65 23.05 -13.40 -1.46
N GLY A 66 24.32 -13.45 -1.05
CA GLY A 66 25.39 -14.10 -1.82
C GLY A 66 25.18 -15.61 -1.96
N SER A 67 24.65 -16.29 -0.93
CA SER A 67 24.32 -17.71 -0.99
C SER A 67 23.12 -17.98 -1.91
N LEU A 68 22.03 -17.22 -1.76
CA LEU A 68 20.86 -17.31 -2.62
C LEU A 68 21.20 -17.03 -4.09
N PHE A 69 22.03 -16.02 -4.35
CA PHE A 69 22.50 -15.72 -5.70
C PHE A 69 23.32 -16.87 -6.32
N LYS A 70 24.17 -17.51 -5.54
CA LYS A 70 24.95 -18.69 -5.98
C LYS A 70 24.08 -19.89 -6.31
N LEU A 71 22.91 -20.00 -5.65
CA LEU A 71 21.91 -21.02 -6.00
C LEU A 71 21.24 -20.74 -7.34
N GLY A 72 21.37 -19.53 -7.89
CA GLY A 72 20.71 -19.11 -9.11
C GLY A 72 19.32 -18.48 -8.91
N VAL A 73 18.88 -18.27 -7.67
CA VAL A 73 17.57 -17.66 -7.37
C VAL A 73 17.60 -16.16 -7.70
N ARG A 74 16.51 -15.65 -8.24
CA ARG A 74 16.36 -14.22 -8.51
C ARG A 74 16.02 -13.47 -7.22
N LEU A 75 16.66 -12.33 -7.01
CA LEU A 75 16.50 -11.51 -5.80
C LEU A 75 15.93 -10.15 -6.18
N THR A 76 14.79 -9.80 -5.59
CA THR A 76 14.06 -8.57 -5.91
C THR A 76 13.77 -7.77 -4.66
N VAL A 77 14.07 -6.47 -4.69
CA VAL A 77 13.62 -5.54 -3.66
C VAL A 77 12.20 -5.13 -3.95
N ASP A 78 11.29 -5.39 -3.00
CA ASP A 78 9.86 -5.06 -3.10
C ASP A 78 9.56 -3.71 -2.44
N GLN A 79 8.59 -2.98 -3.00
CA GLN A 79 8.16 -1.67 -2.50
C GLN A 79 9.31 -0.66 -2.37
N PHE A 80 10.22 -0.66 -3.36
CA PHE A 80 11.34 0.28 -3.38
C PHE A 80 10.86 1.73 -3.26
N GLY A 81 11.59 2.55 -2.49
CA GLY A 81 11.25 3.94 -2.20
C GLY A 81 10.29 4.13 -1.03
N SER A 82 9.93 3.06 -0.31
CA SER A 82 9.15 3.13 0.93
C SER A 82 10.00 3.43 2.17
N GLY A 83 11.32 3.43 2.04
CA GLY A 83 12.26 3.48 3.16
C GLY A 83 13.52 4.28 2.89
N LEU A 84 14.55 4.02 3.67
CA LEU A 84 15.82 4.74 3.72
C LEU A 84 16.96 3.93 3.09
N SER A 85 16.72 3.20 2.02
CA SER A 85 17.78 2.38 1.40
C SER A 85 18.96 3.19 0.98
N SER A 86 20.14 2.71 1.34
CA SER A 86 21.39 3.24 0.84
C SER A 86 21.61 2.78 -0.62
N LEU A 87 21.70 3.71 -1.56
CA LEU A 87 22.09 3.44 -2.95
C LEU A 87 23.41 2.66 -3.03
N ALA A 88 24.32 2.90 -2.07
CA ALA A 88 25.58 2.17 -1.98
C ALA A 88 25.37 0.68 -1.72
N TYR A 89 24.33 0.32 -0.97
CA TYR A 89 24.00 -1.07 -0.73
C TYR A 89 23.36 -1.74 -1.96
N LEU A 90 22.40 -1.07 -2.60
CA LEU A 90 21.79 -1.56 -3.86
C LEU A 90 22.84 -1.87 -4.91
N ARG A 91 23.85 -1.02 -5.06
CA ARG A 91 24.95 -1.23 -6.01
C ARG A 91 25.80 -2.47 -5.72
N ARG A 92 25.87 -2.88 -4.45
CA ARG A 92 26.74 -3.99 -3.99
C ARG A 92 25.98 -5.32 -3.90
N ALA A 93 24.69 -5.27 -3.64
CA ALA A 93 23.87 -6.47 -3.48
C ALA A 93 23.60 -7.13 -4.84
N PRO A 94 23.61 -8.46 -4.94
CA PRO A 94 23.39 -9.19 -6.18
C PRO A 94 21.89 -9.25 -6.52
N LEU A 95 21.28 -8.10 -6.77
CA LEU A 95 19.87 -7.95 -7.04
C LEU A 95 19.57 -8.15 -8.53
N SER A 96 18.45 -8.79 -8.83
CA SER A 96 17.96 -9.02 -10.19
C SER A 96 16.95 -7.97 -10.63
N ALA A 97 16.17 -7.43 -9.68
CA ALA A 97 15.10 -6.48 -10.01
C ALA A 97 14.76 -5.54 -8.86
N LEU A 98 14.18 -4.39 -9.21
CA LEU A 98 13.50 -3.47 -8.29
C LEU A 98 12.00 -3.46 -8.59
N ARG A 99 11.19 -3.56 -7.53
CA ARG A 99 9.74 -3.50 -7.64
C ARG A 99 9.23 -2.18 -7.04
N ILE A 100 8.69 -1.34 -7.91
CA ILE A 100 8.15 -0.02 -7.57
C ILE A 100 6.72 -0.22 -7.06
N GLY A 101 6.43 0.28 -5.86
CA GLY A 101 5.11 0.13 -5.25
C GLY A 101 4.08 1.13 -5.77
N ALA A 102 2.79 0.83 -5.56
CA ALA A 102 1.66 1.66 -6.01
C ALA A 102 1.72 3.11 -5.50
N GLN A 103 2.36 3.36 -4.35
CA GLN A 103 2.49 4.70 -3.77
C GLN A 103 3.14 5.74 -4.71
N PHE A 104 3.93 5.29 -5.71
CA PHE A 104 4.53 6.18 -6.70
C PHE A 104 3.57 6.57 -7.83
N PHE A 105 2.51 5.79 -8.01
CA PHE A 105 1.54 5.96 -9.09
C PHE A 105 0.22 6.53 -8.57
N GLU A 106 -0.01 6.48 -7.26
CA GLU A 106 -1.19 7.07 -6.66
C GLU A 106 -1.06 8.60 -6.72
N PRO A 107 -2.13 9.31 -7.12
CA PRO A 107 -2.08 10.78 -7.19
C PRO A 107 -1.73 11.35 -5.81
N ILE A 108 -0.56 11.95 -5.71
CA ILE A 108 -0.18 12.72 -4.54
C ILE A 108 -0.79 14.09 -4.68
N MET A 109 -1.89 14.37 -3.94
CA MET A 109 -2.44 15.70 -3.72
C MET A 109 -2.48 16.61 -4.95
N GLY A 110 -3.43 16.39 -5.85
CA GLY A 110 -3.75 17.36 -6.91
C GLY A 110 -2.84 17.31 -8.14
N ASN A 111 -1.91 16.39 -8.21
CA ASN A 111 -1.21 16.05 -9.44
C ASN A 111 -1.84 14.78 -10.02
N ASP A 112 -2.53 14.89 -11.13
CA ASP A 112 -3.29 13.79 -11.75
C ASP A 112 -2.43 12.61 -12.24
N LEU A 113 -1.09 12.72 -12.19
CA LEU A 113 -0.16 11.75 -12.79
C LEU A 113 0.82 11.09 -11.81
N GLY A 114 0.69 11.31 -10.49
CA GLY A 114 1.69 10.81 -9.53
C GLY A 114 3.07 11.44 -9.74
N ASP A 115 4.09 10.90 -9.10
CA ASP A 115 5.47 11.39 -9.28
C ASP A 115 6.18 10.59 -10.40
N MET A 116 5.72 10.75 -11.66
CA MET A 116 6.26 10.03 -12.82
C MET A 116 7.72 10.37 -13.11
N ASP A 117 8.20 11.54 -12.69
CA ASP A 117 9.62 11.89 -12.82
C ASP A 117 10.46 11.08 -11.83
N LEU A 118 9.94 10.79 -10.64
CA LEU A 118 10.60 9.91 -9.69
C LEU A 118 10.61 8.45 -10.20
N VAL A 119 9.50 7.99 -10.79
CA VAL A 119 9.44 6.66 -11.43
C VAL A 119 10.49 6.55 -12.54
N ARG A 120 10.61 7.57 -13.39
CA ARG A 120 11.64 7.65 -14.45
C ARG A 120 13.05 7.58 -13.87
N ALA A 121 13.31 8.28 -12.77
CA ALA A 121 14.60 8.25 -12.09
C ALA A 121 14.92 6.86 -11.53
N VAL A 122 13.93 6.14 -10.96
CA VAL A 122 14.11 4.77 -10.46
C VAL A 122 14.38 3.79 -11.62
N ILE A 123 13.68 3.91 -12.74
CA ILE A 123 13.93 3.10 -13.96
C ILE A 123 15.37 3.32 -14.44
N ALA A 124 15.78 4.58 -14.61
CA ALA A 124 17.15 4.90 -15.04
C ALA A 124 18.22 4.38 -14.06
N LEU A 125 17.95 4.40 -12.76
CA LEU A 125 18.83 3.82 -11.73
C LEU A 125 18.93 2.31 -11.89
N SER A 126 17.83 1.62 -12.10
CA SER A 126 17.78 0.17 -12.29
C SER A 126 18.55 -0.26 -13.56
N ASP A 127 18.32 0.44 -14.65
CA ASP A 127 19.04 0.24 -15.93
C ASP A 127 20.56 0.38 -15.75
N ALA A 128 21.00 1.44 -15.05
CA ALA A 128 22.41 1.66 -14.76
C ALA A 128 23.04 0.57 -13.88
N MET A 129 22.25 -0.19 -13.14
CA MET A 129 22.66 -1.32 -12.31
C MET A 129 22.41 -2.69 -12.97
N GLY A 130 21.82 -2.72 -14.15
CA GLY A 130 21.48 -3.97 -14.86
C GLY A 130 20.36 -4.75 -14.20
N MET A 131 19.44 -4.07 -13.51
CA MET A 131 18.29 -4.65 -12.83
C MET A 131 17.01 -4.42 -13.63
N GLU A 132 16.13 -5.43 -13.68
CA GLU A 132 14.77 -5.28 -14.20
C GLU A 132 13.91 -4.43 -13.27
N THR A 133 12.93 -3.72 -13.83
CA THR A 133 11.95 -2.93 -13.10
C THR A 133 10.56 -3.53 -13.18
N THR A 134 9.84 -3.57 -12.06
CA THR A 134 8.45 -4.02 -12.02
C THR A 134 7.58 -2.97 -11.35
N ALA A 135 6.53 -2.51 -12.02
CA ALA A 135 5.48 -1.72 -11.40
C ALA A 135 4.43 -2.62 -10.75
N SER A 136 4.11 -2.38 -9.48
CA SER A 136 3.13 -3.21 -8.74
C SER A 136 1.90 -2.40 -8.31
N GLY A 137 0.74 -3.08 -8.33
CA GLY A 137 -0.53 -2.44 -7.97
C GLY A 137 -1.13 -1.62 -9.10
N VAL A 138 -0.85 -2.00 -10.33
CA VAL A 138 -1.42 -1.34 -11.52
C VAL A 138 -2.81 -1.91 -11.78
N HIS A 139 -3.83 -1.03 -11.74
CA HIS A 139 -5.24 -1.40 -11.87
C HIS A 139 -5.92 -0.77 -13.10
N ALA A 140 -5.31 0.26 -13.69
CA ALA A 140 -5.85 1.01 -14.81
C ALA A 140 -4.99 0.86 -16.07
N LEU A 141 -5.64 0.76 -17.22
CA LEU A 141 -4.98 0.67 -18.53
C LEU A 141 -4.15 1.90 -18.87
N ASP A 142 -4.66 3.09 -18.54
CA ASP A 142 -3.95 4.34 -18.82
C ASP A 142 -2.63 4.42 -18.06
N LEU A 143 -2.63 4.02 -16.78
CA LEU A 143 -1.41 3.94 -15.99
C LEU A 143 -0.43 2.90 -16.57
N MET A 144 -0.92 1.75 -16.98
CA MET A 144 -0.10 0.71 -17.60
C MET A 144 0.57 1.25 -18.89
N HIS A 145 -0.18 1.94 -19.74
CA HIS A 145 0.35 2.52 -20.98
C HIS A 145 1.40 3.59 -20.69
N GLU A 146 1.19 4.42 -19.66
CA GLU A 146 2.17 5.43 -19.24
C GLU A 146 3.46 4.79 -18.74
N LEU A 147 3.37 3.79 -17.85
CA LEU A 147 4.52 3.05 -17.35
C LEU A 147 5.31 2.37 -18.47
N LYS A 148 4.60 1.79 -19.44
CA LYS A 148 5.23 1.21 -20.63
C LYS A 148 6.00 2.24 -21.45
N ARG A 149 5.45 3.48 -21.59
CA ARG A 149 6.17 4.58 -22.26
C ARG A 149 7.41 5.04 -21.50
N LEU A 150 7.42 4.91 -20.18
CA LEU A 150 8.58 5.22 -19.34
C LEU A 150 9.67 4.13 -19.40
N GLY A 151 9.40 2.97 -20.00
CA GLY A 151 10.35 1.90 -20.15
C GLY A 151 10.34 0.88 -19.00
N ILE A 152 9.24 0.77 -18.24
CA ILE A 152 9.11 -0.28 -17.22
C ILE A 152 9.15 -1.67 -17.89
N ASP A 153 9.91 -2.62 -17.32
CA ASP A 153 10.06 -3.95 -17.90
C ASP A 153 8.86 -4.83 -17.65
N GLN A 154 8.27 -4.74 -16.45
CA GLN A 154 7.16 -5.59 -16.03
C GLN A 154 6.10 -4.78 -15.28
N VAL A 155 4.86 -5.23 -15.41
CA VAL A 155 3.71 -4.67 -14.69
C VAL A 155 2.97 -5.79 -13.99
N SER A 156 2.55 -5.56 -12.75
CA SER A 156 1.70 -6.50 -12.02
C SER A 156 0.57 -5.76 -11.31
N GLY A 157 -0.62 -6.35 -11.35
CA GLY A 157 -1.82 -5.78 -10.74
C GLY A 157 -3.08 -6.36 -11.36
N PHE A 158 -4.22 -5.93 -10.84
CA PHE A 158 -5.53 -6.42 -11.29
C PHE A 158 -5.92 -5.94 -12.70
N VAL A 159 -5.10 -5.12 -13.33
CA VAL A 159 -5.24 -4.79 -14.76
C VAL A 159 -5.21 -6.05 -15.65
N TYR A 160 -4.61 -7.13 -15.19
CA TYR A 160 -4.55 -8.41 -15.91
C TYR A 160 -5.62 -9.39 -15.43
N SER A 161 -5.66 -9.69 -14.13
CA SER A 161 -6.66 -10.58 -13.52
C SER A 161 -6.68 -10.40 -12.01
N GLU A 162 -7.75 -10.87 -11.37
CA GLU A 162 -7.75 -11.17 -9.95
C GLU A 162 -6.83 -12.37 -9.63
N ALA A 163 -6.67 -12.67 -8.33
CA ALA A 163 -5.89 -13.85 -7.92
C ALA A 163 -6.58 -15.13 -8.41
N LEU A 164 -5.81 -16.00 -9.06
CA LEU A 164 -6.24 -17.28 -9.58
C LEU A 164 -5.74 -18.43 -8.70
N SER A 165 -6.52 -19.49 -8.55
CA SER A 165 -6.05 -20.75 -7.96
C SER A 165 -5.10 -21.47 -8.91
N ASN A 166 -4.30 -22.44 -8.39
CA ASN A 166 -3.42 -23.23 -9.24
C ASN A 166 -4.20 -23.97 -10.34
N GLU A 167 -5.38 -24.50 -10.02
CA GLU A 167 -6.22 -25.17 -11.03
C GLU A 167 -6.66 -24.22 -12.13
N GLN A 168 -7.03 -22.99 -11.80
CA GLN A 168 -7.38 -21.96 -12.78
C GLN A 168 -6.18 -21.58 -13.66
N VAL A 169 -5.01 -21.42 -13.04
CA VAL A 169 -3.74 -21.18 -13.78
C VAL A 169 -3.47 -22.30 -14.76
N CYS A 170 -3.56 -23.56 -14.33
CA CYS A 170 -3.35 -24.72 -15.19
C CYS A 170 -4.37 -24.81 -16.33
N GLN A 171 -5.65 -24.45 -16.07
CA GLN A 171 -6.69 -24.42 -17.11
C GLN A 171 -6.40 -23.36 -18.16
N GLU A 172 -6.04 -22.14 -17.74
CA GLU A 172 -5.67 -21.06 -18.67
C GLU A 172 -4.44 -21.44 -19.52
N LEU A 173 -3.44 -22.06 -18.91
CA LEU A 173 -2.24 -22.54 -19.60
C LEU A 173 -2.57 -23.67 -20.61
N ALA A 174 -3.49 -24.56 -20.27
CA ALA A 174 -3.89 -25.67 -21.14
C ALA A 174 -4.67 -25.20 -22.39
N ASN A 175 -5.35 -24.06 -22.30
CA ASN A 175 -6.07 -23.46 -23.43
C ASN A 175 -5.13 -22.87 -24.49
N GLY A 176 -3.83 -22.88 -24.28
CA GLY A 176 -2.80 -22.54 -25.27
C GLY A 176 -2.61 -21.04 -25.57
N GLU A 177 -3.43 -20.19 -24.98
CA GLU A 177 -3.35 -18.74 -25.13
C GLU A 177 -3.26 -18.07 -23.75
N TRP A 178 -2.10 -18.21 -23.09
CA TRP A 178 -1.79 -17.37 -21.94
C TRP A 178 -1.52 -15.93 -22.40
N THR A 179 -2.54 -15.26 -22.85
CA THR A 179 -2.55 -13.83 -23.07
C THR A 179 -3.65 -13.23 -22.22
N LEU A 180 -3.36 -13.01 -20.94
CA LEU A 180 -4.21 -12.15 -20.14
C LEU A 180 -4.19 -10.76 -20.77
N ALA A 181 -5.22 -10.44 -21.55
CA ALA A 181 -5.37 -9.12 -22.10
C ALA A 181 -5.64 -8.16 -20.94
N PRO A 182 -4.86 -7.09 -20.80
CA PRO A 182 -5.10 -6.11 -19.75
C PRO A 182 -6.46 -5.45 -19.96
N THR A 183 -7.25 -5.38 -18.89
CA THR A 183 -8.59 -4.75 -18.87
C THR A 183 -8.67 -3.80 -17.68
N ASP A 184 -9.52 -2.77 -17.79
CA ASP A 184 -9.83 -1.97 -16.61
C ASP A 184 -10.55 -2.84 -15.60
N SER A 185 -9.88 -3.13 -14.51
CA SER A 185 -10.50 -3.87 -13.41
C SER A 185 -11.44 -2.92 -12.67
N GLY A 186 -12.74 -3.14 -12.85
CA GLY A 186 -13.79 -2.38 -12.12
C GLY A 186 -13.76 -2.60 -10.59
N THR A 187 -12.99 -3.54 -10.10
CA THR A 187 -12.73 -3.80 -8.68
C THR A 187 -11.51 -3.04 -8.20
N GLN A 188 -11.60 -1.74 -8.14
CA GLN A 188 -10.67 -0.98 -7.33
C GLN A 188 -10.89 -1.39 -5.86
N ARG A 189 -9.95 -2.14 -5.27
CA ARG A 189 -9.72 -1.98 -3.83
C ARG A 189 -9.50 -0.49 -3.65
N ALA A 190 -10.39 0.13 -2.87
CA ALA A 190 -10.36 1.57 -2.65
C ALA A 190 -8.92 2.02 -2.42
N SER A 191 -8.43 2.89 -3.30
CA SER A 191 -7.06 3.41 -3.25
C SER A 191 -6.76 3.89 -1.84
N ARG A 192 -5.77 3.32 -1.19
CA ARG A 192 -5.37 3.71 0.16
C ARG A 192 -4.39 4.85 0.05
N ARG A 193 -4.79 6.02 0.50
CA ARG A 193 -3.90 7.18 0.57
C ARG A 193 -3.12 7.14 1.87
N THR A 194 -1.82 7.23 1.80
CA THR A 194 -0.97 7.42 2.98
C THR A 194 -1.18 8.83 3.50
N VAL A 195 -1.64 8.96 4.74
CA VAL A 195 -1.92 10.24 5.39
C VAL A 195 -1.24 10.22 6.75
N PHE A 196 -0.49 11.27 7.08
CA PHE A 196 0.08 11.45 8.41
C PHE A 196 -0.59 12.67 9.05
N ARG A 197 -1.74 12.47 9.67
CA ARG A 197 -2.51 13.55 10.27
C ARG A 197 -3.04 13.14 11.63
N LYS A 198 -2.97 14.05 12.61
CA LYS A 198 -3.68 13.89 13.88
C LYS A 198 -5.18 14.04 13.63
N ILE A 199 -5.94 13.08 14.11
CA ILE A 199 -7.42 13.06 14.09
C ILE A 199 -7.93 12.60 15.44
N GLY A 200 -9.23 12.84 15.70
CA GLY A 200 -9.90 12.34 16.89
C GLY A 200 -10.51 10.95 16.70
N VAL A 201 -10.50 10.17 17.76
CA VAL A 201 -11.30 8.94 17.89
C VAL A 201 -12.22 9.11 19.09
N ILE A 202 -13.49 8.88 18.86
CA ILE A 202 -14.51 8.88 19.91
C ILE A 202 -14.96 7.45 20.15
N HIS A 203 -14.88 7.01 21.40
CA HIS A 203 -15.39 5.70 21.82
C HIS A 203 -16.08 5.84 23.17
N GLU A 204 -17.37 5.49 23.22
CA GLU A 204 -18.21 5.78 24.37
C GLU A 204 -18.14 7.29 24.69
N ASP A 205 -17.82 7.66 25.93
CA ASP A 205 -17.70 9.05 26.38
C ASP A 205 -16.26 9.59 26.37
N HIS A 206 -15.36 8.95 25.60
CA HIS A 206 -13.94 9.27 25.60
C HIS A 206 -13.46 9.73 24.22
N TYR A 207 -12.56 10.71 24.22
CA TYR A 207 -11.92 11.25 23.02
C TYR A 207 -10.41 10.99 23.07
N TYR A 208 -9.86 10.45 21.98
CA TYR A 208 -8.45 10.11 21.84
C TYR A 208 -7.86 10.83 20.65
N ASP A 209 -6.66 11.37 20.79
CA ASP A 209 -5.86 11.90 19.69
C ASP A 209 -5.01 10.80 19.09
N VAL A 210 -5.23 10.48 17.84
CA VAL A 210 -4.50 9.43 17.12
C VAL A 210 -3.91 9.95 15.82
N THR A 211 -2.98 9.20 15.27
CA THR A 211 -2.42 9.49 13.95
C THR A 211 -3.11 8.65 12.89
N LEU A 212 -3.78 9.29 11.94
CA LEU A 212 -4.27 8.65 10.72
C LEU A 212 -3.07 8.31 9.84
N ARG A 213 -2.86 7.04 9.53
CA ARG A 213 -1.75 6.53 8.72
C ARG A 213 -2.11 6.38 7.26
N ASN A 214 -3.27 5.82 7.00
CA ASN A 214 -3.83 5.75 5.65
C ASN A 214 -5.35 5.85 5.68
N LEU A 215 -5.92 6.23 4.53
CA LEU A 215 -7.33 6.44 4.33
C LEU A 215 -7.73 5.90 2.96
N SER A 216 -8.86 5.23 2.91
CA SER A 216 -9.53 4.80 1.68
C SER A 216 -11.02 5.11 1.76
N ARG A 217 -11.77 4.89 0.70
CA ARG A 217 -13.24 5.06 0.74
C ARG A 217 -13.91 4.16 1.78
N SER A 218 -13.42 2.93 1.92
CA SER A 218 -14.05 1.91 2.77
C SER A 218 -13.43 1.76 4.15
N GLY A 219 -12.30 2.44 4.45
CA GLY A 219 -11.64 2.26 5.74
C GLY A 219 -10.41 3.13 5.95
N ALA A 220 -9.84 3.00 7.14
CA ALA A 220 -8.66 3.75 7.56
C ALA A 220 -7.69 2.88 8.37
N MET A 221 -6.47 3.36 8.51
CA MET A 221 -5.51 2.84 9.50
C MET A 221 -5.10 3.98 10.41
N ILE A 222 -5.27 3.77 11.72
CA ILE A 222 -4.87 4.71 12.76
C ILE A 222 -3.77 4.10 13.62
N GLN A 223 -3.00 4.96 14.28
CA GLN A 223 -1.95 4.59 15.23
C GLN A 223 -2.04 5.48 16.48
N GLY A 224 -1.78 4.88 17.64
CA GLY A 224 -1.67 5.60 18.90
C GLY A 224 -2.56 5.06 20.03
N LEU A 225 -3.27 3.96 19.83
CA LEU A 225 -4.02 3.25 20.88
C LEU A 225 -3.46 1.84 21.06
N GLU A 226 -3.37 1.38 22.29
CA GLU A 226 -2.91 0.04 22.63
C GLU A 226 -4.09 -0.85 23.04
N ASP A 227 -3.97 -2.14 22.83
CA ASP A 227 -4.89 -3.20 23.27
C ASP A 227 -6.36 -3.02 22.86
N VAL A 228 -6.61 -2.43 21.70
CA VAL A 228 -7.97 -2.25 21.18
C VAL A 228 -8.50 -3.56 20.63
N PRO A 229 -9.61 -4.12 21.15
CA PRO A 229 -10.18 -5.36 20.63
C PRO A 229 -10.72 -5.21 19.21
N VAL A 230 -10.57 -6.27 18.40
CA VAL A 230 -11.26 -6.37 17.11
C VAL A 230 -12.78 -6.39 17.34
N GLY A 231 -13.53 -5.68 16.51
CA GLY A 231 -14.97 -5.50 16.66
C GLY A 231 -15.37 -4.24 17.43
N THR A 232 -14.42 -3.51 18.05
CA THR A 232 -14.72 -2.23 18.70
C THR A 232 -15.23 -1.22 17.68
N MET A 233 -16.29 -0.50 18.01
CA MET A 233 -16.83 0.57 17.19
C MET A 233 -16.24 1.92 17.62
N PHE A 234 -15.77 2.67 16.66
CA PHE A 234 -15.26 4.03 16.82
C PHE A 234 -16.01 5.02 15.96
N VAL A 235 -15.98 6.28 16.37
CA VAL A 235 -16.29 7.41 15.49
C VAL A 235 -15.00 8.18 15.26
N LEU A 236 -14.54 8.24 14.02
CA LEU A 236 -13.40 9.07 13.63
C LEU A 236 -13.87 10.51 13.42
N ASP A 237 -13.16 11.44 14.04
CA ASP A 237 -13.34 12.87 13.85
C ASP A 237 -12.22 13.43 12.99
N PHE A 238 -12.53 13.68 11.72
CA PHE A 238 -11.59 14.31 10.78
C PHE A 238 -11.54 15.84 10.92
N GLY A 239 -12.31 16.40 11.85
CA GLY A 239 -12.48 17.83 12.04
C GLY A 239 -13.55 18.44 11.13
N GLN A 240 -13.96 19.68 11.44
CA GLN A 240 -14.97 20.44 10.68
C GLN A 240 -16.33 19.72 10.55
N GLY A 241 -16.73 18.94 11.54
CA GLY A 241 -17.97 18.17 11.53
C GLY A 241 -17.97 16.94 10.64
N GLN A 242 -16.82 16.48 10.18
CA GLN A 242 -16.69 15.24 9.42
C GLN A 242 -16.47 14.07 10.37
N LEU A 243 -17.52 13.32 10.62
CA LEU A 243 -17.52 12.16 11.51
C LEU A 243 -17.82 10.89 10.71
N ALA A 244 -17.03 9.83 10.93
CA ALA A 244 -17.23 8.53 10.29
C ALA A 244 -17.28 7.41 11.33
N VAL A 245 -18.38 6.66 11.34
CA VAL A 245 -18.52 5.45 12.16
C VAL A 245 -17.70 4.34 11.52
N CYS A 246 -16.92 3.63 12.32
CA CYS A 246 -16.07 2.54 11.84
C CYS A 246 -15.94 1.43 12.87
N THR A 247 -15.58 0.25 12.39
CA THR A 247 -15.32 -0.93 13.22
C THR A 247 -13.87 -1.37 13.08
N VAL A 248 -13.22 -1.68 14.18
CA VAL A 248 -11.87 -2.24 14.22
C VAL A 248 -11.89 -3.65 13.62
N ARG A 249 -11.21 -3.86 12.51
CA ARG A 249 -11.09 -5.16 11.83
C ARG A 249 -9.77 -5.85 12.10
N ARG A 250 -8.75 -5.09 12.47
CA ARG A 250 -7.42 -5.62 12.78
C ARG A 250 -6.73 -4.72 13.79
N THR A 251 -6.03 -5.32 14.75
CA THR A 251 -5.15 -4.63 15.69
C THR A 251 -3.76 -5.27 15.61
N MET A 252 -2.73 -4.45 15.57
CA MET A 252 -1.33 -4.84 15.64
C MET A 252 -0.60 -3.78 16.46
N ASP A 253 -0.13 -4.18 17.64
CA ASP A 253 0.49 -3.28 18.60
C ASP A 253 -0.37 -2.01 18.82
N ASP A 254 0.16 -0.83 18.52
CA ASP A 254 -0.50 0.47 18.62
C ASP A 254 -1.27 0.89 17.35
N THR A 255 -1.45 -0.01 16.39
CA THR A 255 -2.05 0.27 15.08
C THR A 255 -3.35 -0.49 14.86
N GLN A 256 -4.42 0.21 14.44
CA GLN A 256 -5.73 -0.36 14.15
C GLN A 256 -6.11 -0.17 12.69
N GLY A 257 -6.54 -1.26 12.05
CA GLY A 257 -7.20 -1.24 10.75
C GLY A 257 -8.71 -1.16 10.92
N LEU A 258 -9.31 -0.12 10.35
CA LEU A 258 -10.71 0.25 10.50
C LEU A 258 -11.48 0.09 9.21
N GLU A 259 -12.73 -0.35 9.29
CA GLU A 259 -13.69 -0.38 8.19
C GLU A 259 -14.82 0.59 8.49
N PHE A 260 -15.14 1.46 7.54
CA PHE A 260 -16.23 2.41 7.68
C PHE A 260 -17.60 1.75 7.48
N GLU A 261 -18.57 2.14 8.29
CA GLU A 261 -19.97 1.74 8.10
C GLU A 261 -20.56 2.34 6.82
N GLN A 262 -20.17 3.56 6.49
CA GLN A 262 -20.52 4.25 5.25
C GLN A 262 -19.25 4.71 4.54
N GLU A 263 -19.13 4.36 3.27
CA GLU A 263 -17.98 4.76 2.47
C GLU A 263 -17.87 6.28 2.34
N LEU A 264 -16.64 6.78 2.43
CA LEU A 264 -16.31 8.16 2.13
C LEU A 264 -16.53 8.45 0.65
N VAL A 265 -16.87 9.68 0.33
CA VAL A 265 -17.08 10.16 -1.03
C VAL A 265 -15.97 11.12 -1.44
N ASP A 266 -15.78 11.25 -2.75
CA ASP A 266 -14.85 12.24 -3.30
C ASP A 266 -15.37 13.66 -3.05
N ASP A 267 -14.49 14.58 -2.63
CA ASP A 267 -14.85 15.98 -2.35
C ASP A 267 -14.82 16.88 -3.59
N GLY A 268 -14.50 16.31 -4.76
CA GLY A 268 -14.37 17.03 -6.04
C GLY A 268 -13.06 17.81 -6.18
N ALA A 269 -12.19 17.78 -5.17
CA ALA A 269 -10.87 18.40 -5.18
C ALA A 269 -9.74 17.36 -5.02
N GLY A 270 -10.07 16.09 -5.27
CA GLY A 270 -9.15 14.96 -5.12
C GLY A 270 -9.00 14.46 -3.68
N GLY A 271 -9.82 14.92 -2.72
CA GLY A 271 -9.88 14.47 -1.34
C GLY A 271 -11.03 13.50 -1.08
N LEU A 272 -11.05 12.90 0.12
CA LEU A 272 -12.17 12.11 0.62
C LEU A 272 -12.87 12.85 1.76
N CYS A 273 -14.20 12.81 1.79
CA CYS A 273 -15.00 13.43 2.83
C CYS A 273 -16.18 12.52 3.22
N THR A 274 -16.78 12.80 4.37
CA THR A 274 -18.02 12.14 4.79
C THR A 274 -19.21 12.66 3.98
N ARG A 275 -20.19 11.80 3.70
CA ARG A 275 -21.41 12.18 2.95
C ARG A 275 -22.21 13.27 3.66
N HIS A 276 -22.20 13.24 4.99
CA HIS A 276 -22.90 14.19 5.84
C HIS A 276 -21.91 14.87 6.76
N ARG A 277 -22.13 16.15 7.01
CA ARG A 277 -21.40 16.89 8.02
C ARG A 277 -22.35 17.17 9.18
N VAL A 278 -21.87 16.92 10.39
CA VAL A 278 -22.59 17.30 11.60
C VAL A 278 -22.25 18.74 11.91
N SER A 279 -23.25 19.58 12.12
CA SER A 279 -22.99 20.98 12.45
C SER A 279 -22.39 21.10 13.86
N PRO A 280 -21.51 22.08 14.11
CA PRO A 280 -21.01 22.35 15.47
C PRO A 280 -22.12 22.56 16.50
N TYR A 281 -23.27 23.08 16.08
CA TYR A 281 -24.43 23.28 16.92
C TYR A 281 -25.10 21.95 17.32
N GLU A 282 -25.23 21.00 16.37
CA GLU A 282 -25.75 19.66 16.66
C GLU A 282 -24.82 18.88 17.60
N LEU A 283 -23.52 18.99 17.43
CA LEU A 283 -22.53 18.41 18.34
C LEU A 283 -22.62 19.01 19.74
N ALA A 284 -22.77 20.32 19.83
CA ALA A 284 -22.95 21.04 21.13
C ALA A 284 -24.27 20.69 21.83
N THR A 285 -25.37 20.53 21.07
CA THR A 285 -26.66 20.10 21.61
C THR A 285 -26.70 18.64 22.01
N ALA A 286 -25.89 17.78 21.41
CA ALA A 286 -25.70 16.41 21.83
C ALA A 286 -24.88 16.26 23.13
N GLY A 287 -24.40 17.37 23.70
CA GLY A 287 -23.70 17.39 24.98
C GLY A 287 -22.26 16.85 24.92
N VAL A 288 -21.71 16.72 23.73
CA VAL A 288 -20.33 16.26 23.50
C VAL A 288 -19.44 17.46 23.14
N PRO A 289 -18.80 18.12 24.12
CA PRO A 289 -17.71 19.03 23.81
C PRO A 289 -16.51 18.20 23.37
N LEU A 290 -16.27 18.13 22.07
CA LEU A 290 -15.21 17.35 21.43
C LEU A 290 -13.78 17.63 21.94
N ALA A 291 -13.60 18.69 22.74
CA ALA A 291 -12.30 19.09 23.30
C ALA A 291 -12.11 18.78 24.80
N ALA A 292 -13.04 18.10 25.46
CA ALA A 292 -13.05 18.00 26.94
C ALA A 292 -13.33 16.58 27.48
N LEU A 293 -13.21 15.54 26.66
CA LEU A 293 -13.40 14.19 27.15
C LEU A 293 -12.14 13.70 27.88
N SER A 294 -12.38 13.10 29.05
CA SER A 294 -11.32 12.60 29.94
C SER A 294 -10.49 11.51 29.27
N PRO A 295 -9.21 11.28 29.66
CA PRO A 295 -8.42 10.17 29.21
C PRO A 295 -9.19 8.84 29.36
N GLY A 296 -9.25 8.11 28.29
CA GLY A 296 -10.16 7.01 28.15
C GLY A 296 -9.65 5.64 28.59
N LYS A 297 -10.37 4.64 28.15
CA LYS A 297 -10.20 3.23 28.45
C LYS A 297 -8.92 2.65 27.84
N TYR A 298 -8.46 3.20 26.71
CA TYR A 298 -7.28 2.71 25.99
C TYR A 298 -6.05 3.53 26.31
N ALA A 299 -4.92 2.86 26.52
CA ALA A 299 -3.65 3.54 26.69
C ALA A 299 -3.23 4.22 25.38
N MET A 300 -2.67 5.41 25.50
CA MET A 300 -2.05 6.12 24.38
C MET A 300 -0.61 5.66 24.26
N ALA A 301 -0.20 5.21 23.07
CA ALA A 301 1.20 4.95 22.80
C ALA A 301 2.03 6.21 22.98
N PRO A 302 3.23 6.15 23.60
CA PRO A 302 4.09 7.31 23.75
C PRO A 302 4.42 7.90 22.36
N ASP A 303 4.25 9.22 22.24
CA ASP A 303 4.55 9.95 20.99
C ASP A 303 6.00 9.66 20.58
N SER A 304 6.19 8.88 19.54
CA SER A 304 7.48 8.71 18.88
C SER A 304 7.79 10.01 18.13
N GLY A 305 8.17 11.03 18.90
CA GLY A 305 8.47 12.38 18.42
C GLY A 305 9.63 12.37 17.43
N GLY A 306 9.30 12.52 16.18
CA GLY A 306 10.18 12.75 15.06
C GLY A 306 9.51 13.71 14.10
N GLY A 307 9.47 14.99 14.46
CA GLY A 307 8.91 16.03 13.62
C GLY A 307 9.74 16.23 12.36
N ALA A 308 9.22 15.77 11.23
CA ALA A 308 9.49 16.37 9.94
C ALA A 308 8.16 16.82 9.39
N GLY A 309 8.02 18.13 9.16
CA GLY A 309 6.80 18.72 8.64
C GLY A 309 6.51 18.16 7.25
N PHE A 310 5.51 17.31 7.16
CA PHE A 310 4.98 16.84 5.89
C PHE A 310 3.70 17.58 5.54
N ALA A 311 3.51 17.77 4.25
CA ALA A 311 2.47 18.55 3.60
C ALA A 311 1.09 18.40 4.25
N GLN A 312 0.46 19.53 4.52
CA GLN A 312 -0.92 19.61 5.01
C GLN A 312 -1.87 19.08 3.96
N PHE A 313 -2.54 17.99 4.24
CA PHE A 313 -3.70 17.56 3.50
C PHE A 313 -4.87 18.47 3.87
N ASN A 314 -5.26 19.35 2.98
CA ASN A 314 -6.52 20.08 3.14
C ASN A 314 -7.66 19.16 2.73
N LEU A 315 -8.39 18.64 3.71
CA LEU A 315 -9.77 18.24 3.50
C LEU A 315 -10.54 19.54 3.23
N SER A 316 -10.58 19.97 1.96
CA SER A 316 -11.13 21.28 1.64
C SER A 316 -12.61 21.34 1.93
N ALA A 317 -13.01 22.39 2.61
CA ALA A 317 -14.37 22.72 2.97
C ALA A 317 -15.14 23.33 1.80
N SER A 318 -15.18 22.72 0.62
CA SER A 318 -16.00 23.20 -0.48
C SER A 318 -17.32 22.45 -0.53
N ALA A 319 -18.37 23.12 -0.09
CA ALA A 319 -19.74 22.75 -0.38
C ALA A 319 -19.95 22.74 -1.91
N PRO A 320 -20.77 21.83 -2.47
CA PRO A 320 -21.10 21.87 -3.87
C PRO A 320 -21.72 23.22 -4.22
N ARG A 321 -21.12 23.94 -5.14
CA ARG A 321 -21.72 25.15 -5.72
C ARG A 321 -23.03 24.73 -6.40
N GLN A 322 -24.15 25.17 -5.88
CA GLN A 322 -25.40 25.20 -6.62
C GLN A 322 -25.19 26.09 -7.85
N THR A 323 -25.15 25.49 -9.02
CA THR A 323 -25.23 26.21 -10.28
C THR A 323 -26.65 26.76 -10.41
N GLY A 324 -26.84 27.98 -9.92
CA GLY A 324 -28.03 28.78 -10.20
C GLY A 324 -28.02 29.13 -11.68
N ARG A 325 -28.93 28.51 -12.42
CA ARG A 325 -29.33 28.89 -13.75
C ARG A 325 -29.92 30.28 -13.68
N LYS A 326 -29.19 31.31 -14.15
CA LYS A 326 -29.75 32.60 -14.44
C LYS A 326 -30.34 32.51 -15.86
N GLU A 327 -31.66 32.49 -15.94
CA GLU A 327 -32.38 32.83 -17.17
C GLU A 327 -32.07 34.26 -17.52
N ALA A 328 -31.59 34.44 -18.76
CA ALA A 328 -31.49 35.76 -19.40
C ALA A 328 -32.90 36.15 -19.87
N ALA A 329 -33.49 37.16 -19.26
CA ALA A 329 -34.58 37.88 -19.87
C ALA A 329 -34.02 38.99 -20.77
N GLN A 330 -34.42 38.95 -22.03
CA GLN A 330 -34.27 40.01 -23.00
C GLN A 330 -35.08 41.27 -22.59
N VAL A 331 -34.51 42.41 -22.75
CA VAL A 331 -35.05 43.54 -23.49
C VAL A 331 -33.89 44.26 -24.18
#